data_440ebd5be39f4a726fab33cbfb2284a5
#
_entry.id   440ebd5be39f4a726fab33cbfb2284a5
#
_cell.length_a   1.000
_cell.length_b   1.000
_cell.length_c   1.000
_cell.angle_alpha   90.00
_cell.angle_beta   90.00
_cell.angle_gamma   90.00
#
_symmetry.space_group_name_H-M   'P 1'
#
loop_
_entity.id
_entity.type
_entity.pdbx_description
1 polymer ?
#
loop_
_entity_poly.entity_id
_entity_poly.type
_entity_poly.pdbx_seq_one_letter_code
_entity_poly.pdbx_strand_id
1 'polypeptide(L)'
;MRRLPALTAASALTAAALVLTACTDASQQTAGDAATDEASAEASFDPSAIEADEEIAAMLPQEIADKGTLSVGSDTAYAPAEFIDVDGKTPVGFDIDMVSAVAAVLGLEAEVQSAAFDGIIPAIGSKYDLGVSAFTITDDRMAEVNMISYAVAGSQFGVAAGNPEDFDPENLCGTTIGVQTSTIQDEELTAATEDCEKDGEEPIELVRYESQADVTTNLVGGKLQAMYADSPITAYAVEQTSGEVETIGEINDAAPYGIVVAQDDKELTEAVQAAVQKLIDEGTLEEIFAGWGSEDVVVDEAELNPAE
;
A
#
# COMPACT_ATOMS: atom_id res chain seq x y z
N MET A 1 -23.25 -65.54 26.80
CA MET A 1 -24.46 -66.40 26.72
C MET A 1 -25.70 -65.52 26.45
N ARG A 2 -26.51 -65.93 25.51
CA ARG A 2 -27.85 -65.41 25.10
C ARG A 2 -27.87 -64.12 24.30
N ARG A 3 -27.86 -64.16 22.97
CA ARG A 3 -28.89 -64.53 21.95
C ARG A 3 -29.92 -63.42 21.73
N LEU A 4 -29.79 -62.89 20.48
CA LEU A 4 -30.75 -62.07 19.71
C LEU A 4 -32.18 -62.74 19.71
N PRO A 5 -33.24 -62.03 19.31
CA PRO A 5 -33.53 -62.06 17.87
C PRO A 5 -33.99 -60.75 17.20
N ALA A 6 -33.85 -60.78 15.89
CA ALA A 6 -34.40 -59.91 14.90
C ALA A 6 -35.91 -60.11 14.70
N LEU A 7 -36.61 -59.09 14.24
CA LEU A 7 -37.86 -59.19 13.49
C LEU A 7 -37.96 -58.12 12.42
N THR A 8 -38.08 -58.59 11.21
CA THR A 8 -38.41 -57.97 9.95
C THR A 8 -39.93 -57.74 9.83
N ALA A 9 -40.32 -56.60 9.21
CA ALA A 9 -41.55 -56.57 8.41
C ALA A 9 -41.49 -55.45 7.37
N ALA A 10 -41.81 -55.82 6.17
CA ALA A 10 -41.82 -55.08 4.91
C ALA A 10 -43.24 -54.60 4.56
N SER A 11 -43.33 -53.89 3.45
CA SER A 11 -44.53 -53.60 2.61
C SER A 11 -45.16 -52.22 2.86
N ALA A 12 -45.60 -51.40 1.90
CA ALA A 12 -45.84 -51.59 0.46
C ALA A 12 -46.02 -50.21 -0.21
N LEU A 13 -45.84 -50.20 -1.53
CA LEU A 13 -46.10 -49.13 -2.52
C LEU A 13 -47.54 -48.59 -2.45
N THR A 14 -47.70 -47.30 -2.78
CA THR A 14 -48.77 -46.85 -3.70
C THR A 14 -48.34 -45.55 -4.43
N ALA A 15 -48.30 -45.64 -5.73
CA ALA A 15 -48.19 -44.54 -6.70
C ALA A 15 -49.56 -43.89 -6.91
N ALA A 16 -49.62 -42.59 -7.01
CA ALA A 16 -50.71 -41.86 -7.65
C ALA A 16 -50.16 -40.65 -8.39
N ALA A 17 -50.14 -40.73 -9.71
CA ALA A 17 -49.92 -39.62 -10.63
C ALA A 17 -51.24 -38.86 -10.79
N LEU A 18 -51.17 -37.52 -10.69
CA LEU A 18 -52.19 -36.62 -11.21
C LEU A 18 -51.54 -35.47 -11.94
N VAL A 19 -51.69 -35.49 -13.25
CA VAL A 19 -51.37 -34.41 -14.18
C VAL A 19 -52.53 -33.41 -14.14
N LEU A 20 -52.21 -32.13 -13.89
CA LEU A 20 -53.09 -31.00 -14.20
C LEU A 20 -52.27 -29.86 -14.77
N THR A 21 -52.44 -29.70 -16.07
CA THR A 21 -52.02 -28.53 -16.83
C THR A 21 -52.88 -27.32 -16.47
N ALA A 22 -52.24 -26.21 -16.10
CA ALA A 22 -52.83 -24.91 -16.16
C ALA A 22 -51.76 -23.91 -16.58
N CYS A 23 -51.87 -23.43 -17.82
CA CYS A 23 -51.18 -22.22 -18.31
C CYS A 23 -51.76 -21.02 -17.59
N THR A 24 -50.90 -20.19 -16.98
CA THR A 24 -51.24 -18.81 -16.76
C THR A 24 -49.91 -18.02 -16.83
N ASP A 25 -49.88 -17.07 -17.76
CA ASP A 25 -48.86 -16.04 -17.87
C ASP A 25 -48.63 -15.35 -16.54
N ALA A 26 -47.40 -15.37 -16.07
CA ALA A 26 -46.93 -14.45 -15.06
C ALA A 26 -45.53 -14.04 -15.44
N SER A 27 -45.43 -12.77 -15.74
CA SER A 27 -44.30 -11.88 -15.85
C SER A 27 -42.99 -12.44 -15.30
N GLN A 28 -41.96 -12.39 -16.12
CA GLN A 28 -40.56 -12.50 -15.75
C GLN A 28 -40.25 -11.53 -14.59
N GLN A 29 -40.15 -12.05 -13.39
CA GLN A 29 -39.36 -11.45 -12.36
C GLN A 29 -37.96 -12.06 -12.51
N THR A 30 -37.09 -11.33 -13.16
CA THR A 30 -35.66 -11.56 -13.09
C THR A 30 -35.28 -11.54 -11.63
N ALA A 31 -34.94 -12.73 -11.10
CA ALA A 31 -34.11 -12.80 -9.92
C ALA A 31 -32.82 -12.05 -10.28
N GLY A 32 -32.64 -10.87 -9.69
CA GLY A 32 -31.36 -10.18 -9.73
C GLY A 32 -30.33 -11.12 -9.11
N ASP A 33 -29.36 -11.52 -9.90
CA ASP A 33 -28.05 -11.86 -9.36
C ASP A 33 -27.66 -10.68 -8.47
N ALA A 34 -27.63 -10.89 -7.18
CA ALA A 34 -26.80 -10.09 -6.31
C ALA A 34 -25.36 -10.47 -6.69
N ALA A 35 -24.83 -9.77 -7.70
CA ALA A 35 -23.41 -9.63 -7.80
C ALA A 35 -22.98 -9.01 -6.45
N THR A 36 -22.30 -9.77 -5.66
CA THR A 36 -21.38 -9.22 -4.68
C THR A 36 -20.41 -8.42 -5.54
N ASP A 37 -20.54 -7.09 -5.55
CA ASP A 37 -19.44 -6.22 -5.88
C ASP A 37 -18.32 -6.57 -4.88
N GLU A 38 -17.46 -7.50 -5.27
CA GLU A 38 -16.11 -7.50 -4.74
C GLU A 38 -15.53 -6.20 -5.29
N ALA A 39 -15.28 -5.25 -4.39
CA ALA A 39 -14.58 -4.03 -4.72
C ALA A 39 -13.18 -4.45 -5.18
N SER A 40 -13.02 -4.68 -6.48
CA SER A 40 -11.72 -4.61 -7.11
C SER A 40 -11.18 -3.21 -6.86
N ALA A 41 -9.90 -3.08 -6.60
CA ALA A 41 -9.22 -1.80 -6.56
C ALA A 41 -9.46 -1.10 -7.90
N GLU A 42 -10.51 -0.26 -7.98
CA GLU A 42 -10.88 0.47 -9.18
C GLU A 42 -10.05 1.74 -9.26
N ALA A 43 -8.81 1.67 -9.56
CA ALA A 43 -8.08 2.74 -10.22
C ALA A 43 -6.69 2.27 -10.63
N SER A 44 -6.56 1.27 -11.44
CA SER A 44 -5.29 1.11 -12.14
C SER A 44 -5.22 2.17 -13.22
N PHE A 45 -4.33 3.13 -13.07
CA PHE A 45 -3.94 4.05 -14.11
C PHE A 45 -3.43 3.24 -15.32
N ASP A 46 -3.86 3.60 -16.52
CA ASP A 46 -3.36 2.95 -17.74
C ASP A 46 -2.15 3.71 -18.31
N PRO A 47 -0.92 3.27 -18.05
CA PRO A 47 0.28 3.95 -18.54
C PRO A 47 0.41 3.90 -20.07
N SER A 48 -0.38 3.06 -20.76
CA SER A 48 -0.34 2.98 -22.23
C SER A 48 -0.85 4.23 -22.94
N ALA A 49 -1.52 5.13 -22.21
CA ALA A 49 -1.92 6.44 -22.71
C ALA A 49 -0.78 7.46 -22.77
N ILE A 50 0.34 7.20 -22.08
CA ILE A 50 1.51 8.06 -22.06
C ILE A 50 2.39 7.77 -23.27
N GLU A 51 2.71 8.81 -24.04
CA GLU A 51 3.72 8.71 -25.10
C GLU A 51 5.13 8.94 -24.53
N ALA A 52 6.08 8.14 -24.97
CA ALA A 52 7.48 8.30 -24.56
C ALA A 52 8.00 9.68 -25.01
N ASP A 53 8.75 10.34 -24.14
CA ASP A 53 9.44 11.59 -24.45
C ASP A 53 10.86 11.27 -24.97
N GLU A 54 11.09 11.50 -26.26
CA GLU A 54 12.37 11.15 -26.90
C GLU A 54 13.56 11.92 -26.31
N GLU A 55 13.36 13.15 -25.80
CA GLU A 55 14.44 13.96 -25.20
C GLU A 55 14.81 13.42 -23.83
N ILE A 56 13.81 13.07 -23.00
CA ILE A 56 14.04 12.48 -21.69
C ILE A 56 14.57 11.05 -21.81
N ALA A 57 14.00 10.23 -22.70
CA ALA A 57 14.47 8.86 -22.96
C ALA A 57 15.93 8.82 -23.43
N ALA A 58 16.39 9.85 -24.14
CA ALA A 58 17.79 9.95 -24.58
C ALA A 58 18.79 10.24 -23.43
N MET A 59 18.30 10.58 -22.23
CA MET A 59 19.13 10.77 -21.03
C MET A 59 19.50 9.45 -20.35
N LEU A 60 18.77 8.36 -20.67
CA LEU A 60 18.98 7.05 -20.05
C LEU A 60 20.38 6.46 -20.31
N PRO A 61 20.95 5.74 -19.33
CA PRO A 61 22.08 4.87 -19.58
C PRO A 61 21.77 3.90 -20.72
N GLN A 62 22.72 3.71 -21.64
CA GLN A 62 22.53 2.85 -22.82
C GLN A 62 22.12 1.42 -22.44
N GLU A 63 22.60 0.91 -21.31
CA GLU A 63 22.28 -0.43 -20.82
C GLU A 63 20.79 -0.55 -20.47
N ILE A 64 20.21 0.46 -19.82
CA ILE A 64 18.78 0.50 -19.46
C ILE A 64 17.92 0.70 -20.71
N ALA A 65 18.33 1.60 -21.59
CA ALA A 65 17.63 1.83 -22.86
C ALA A 65 17.60 0.56 -23.74
N ASP A 66 18.71 -0.18 -23.84
CA ASP A 66 18.78 -1.43 -24.60
C ASP A 66 17.99 -2.57 -23.96
N LYS A 67 17.86 -2.58 -22.61
CA LYS A 67 17.07 -3.54 -21.83
C LYS A 67 15.58 -3.36 -22.07
N GLY A 68 15.12 -2.11 -22.25
CA GLY A 68 13.70 -1.78 -22.49
C GLY A 68 12.79 -1.92 -21.26
N THR A 69 13.36 -2.23 -20.10
CA THR A 69 12.63 -2.38 -18.83
C THR A 69 13.34 -1.67 -17.70
N LEU A 70 12.57 -1.27 -16.70
CA LEU A 70 13.05 -0.63 -15.46
C LEU A 70 12.72 -1.56 -14.30
N SER A 71 13.73 -2.19 -13.68
CA SER A 71 13.49 -3.06 -12.54
C SER A 71 13.29 -2.23 -11.26
N VAL A 72 12.16 -2.43 -10.61
CA VAL A 72 11.69 -1.63 -9.49
C VAL A 72 11.55 -2.51 -8.25
N GLY A 73 12.21 -2.15 -7.14
CA GLY A 73 11.97 -2.73 -5.83
C GLY A 73 10.85 -1.99 -5.11
N SER A 74 9.87 -2.72 -4.57
CA SER A 74 8.73 -2.14 -3.84
C SER A 74 8.23 -3.11 -2.77
N ASP A 75 7.81 -2.61 -1.61
CA ASP A 75 7.18 -3.42 -0.57
C ASP A 75 5.66 -3.46 -0.75
N THR A 76 5.20 -4.44 -1.51
CA THR A 76 3.80 -4.58 -1.92
C THR A 76 2.87 -5.02 -0.78
N ALA A 77 3.03 -4.43 0.40
CA ALA A 77 2.21 -4.64 1.59
C ALA A 77 1.87 -3.33 2.34
N TYR A 78 1.92 -2.20 1.61
CA TYR A 78 1.74 -0.83 2.14
C TYR A 78 0.63 -0.06 1.40
N ALA A 79 -0.57 -0.63 1.39
CA ALA A 79 -1.73 -0.04 0.70
C ALA A 79 -2.15 1.33 1.29
N PRO A 80 -2.51 2.33 0.46
CA PRO A 80 -2.75 2.27 -0.99
C PRO A 80 -1.54 2.63 -1.86
N ALA A 81 -0.35 2.82 -1.27
CA ALA A 81 0.86 3.18 -2.03
C ALA A 81 1.29 2.03 -2.96
N GLU A 82 1.47 0.84 -2.41
CA GLU A 82 1.82 -0.36 -3.16
C GLU A 82 1.33 -1.62 -2.43
N PHE A 83 0.59 -2.45 -3.14
CA PHE A 83 0.08 -3.71 -2.59
C PHE A 83 -0.26 -4.69 -3.71
N ILE A 84 -0.52 -5.94 -3.32
CA ILE A 84 -0.95 -6.97 -4.28
C ILE A 84 -2.46 -6.93 -4.41
N ASP A 85 -2.95 -6.80 -5.64
CA ASP A 85 -4.37 -6.80 -5.97
C ASP A 85 -5.06 -8.11 -5.55
N VAL A 86 -6.39 -8.12 -5.58
CA VAL A 86 -7.24 -9.27 -5.21
C VAL A 86 -6.95 -10.54 -6.03
N ASP A 87 -6.27 -10.42 -7.17
CA ASP A 87 -5.82 -11.57 -7.97
C ASP A 87 -4.63 -12.33 -7.32
N GLY A 88 -4.04 -11.76 -6.26
CA GLY A 88 -2.92 -12.30 -5.50
C GLY A 88 -1.58 -12.26 -6.24
N LYS A 89 -1.43 -11.41 -7.26
CA LYS A 89 -0.22 -11.36 -8.11
C LYS A 89 0.16 -9.96 -8.60
N THR A 90 -0.81 -9.16 -9.02
CA THR A 90 -0.57 -7.88 -9.69
C THR A 90 -0.29 -6.82 -8.65
N PRO A 91 0.88 -6.16 -8.67
CA PRO A 91 1.12 -4.99 -7.85
C PRO A 91 0.26 -3.83 -8.34
N VAL A 92 -0.36 -3.12 -7.41
CA VAL A 92 -1.20 -1.94 -7.65
C VAL A 92 -0.96 -0.90 -6.55
N GLY A 93 -1.40 0.33 -6.76
CA GLY A 93 -1.26 1.44 -5.83
C GLY A 93 -0.70 2.69 -6.49
N PHE A 94 -0.77 3.82 -5.79
CA PHE A 94 -0.32 5.08 -6.40
C PHE A 94 1.17 5.09 -6.77
N ASP A 95 2.03 4.43 -6.01
CA ASP A 95 3.45 4.29 -6.31
C ASP A 95 3.70 3.40 -7.54
N ILE A 96 2.90 2.34 -7.68
CA ILE A 96 2.96 1.42 -8.83
C ILE A 96 2.50 2.14 -10.11
N ASP A 97 1.39 2.87 -10.02
CA ASP A 97 0.87 3.65 -11.15
C ASP A 97 1.84 4.76 -11.54
N MET A 98 2.38 5.49 -10.55
CA MET A 98 3.37 6.55 -10.76
C MET A 98 4.65 6.02 -11.42
N VAL A 99 5.24 4.94 -10.92
CA VAL A 99 6.48 4.40 -11.51
C VAL A 99 6.24 3.80 -12.90
N SER A 100 5.03 3.28 -13.15
CA SER A 100 4.64 2.81 -14.49
C SER A 100 4.51 3.98 -15.47
N ALA A 101 3.98 5.11 -15.01
CA ALA A 101 3.93 6.36 -15.78
C ALA A 101 5.34 6.91 -16.08
N VAL A 102 6.23 6.93 -15.07
CA VAL A 102 7.65 7.31 -15.24
C VAL A 102 8.32 6.42 -16.29
N ALA A 103 8.16 5.10 -16.20
CA ALA A 103 8.71 4.17 -17.18
C ALA A 103 8.17 4.45 -18.59
N ALA A 104 6.87 4.73 -18.74
CA ALA A 104 6.26 5.05 -20.03
C ALA A 104 6.85 6.33 -20.64
N VAL A 105 7.04 7.41 -19.85
CA VAL A 105 7.74 8.64 -20.30
C VAL A 105 9.14 8.33 -20.82
N LEU A 106 9.84 7.41 -20.15
CA LEU A 106 11.18 6.96 -20.52
C LEU A 106 11.19 5.97 -21.71
N GLY A 107 10.02 5.55 -22.22
CA GLY A 107 9.90 4.54 -23.28
C GLY A 107 10.26 3.13 -22.81
N LEU A 108 10.11 2.84 -21.52
CA LEU A 108 10.42 1.58 -20.85
C LEU A 108 9.14 0.94 -20.28
N GLU A 109 9.24 -0.31 -19.87
CA GLU A 109 8.24 -1.02 -19.07
C GLU A 109 8.73 -1.17 -17.62
N ALA A 110 7.90 -0.86 -16.63
CA ALA A 110 8.24 -1.07 -15.22
C ALA A 110 8.06 -2.54 -14.83
N GLU A 111 9.12 -3.17 -14.32
CA GLU A 111 9.10 -4.51 -13.75
C GLU A 111 9.17 -4.44 -12.23
N VAL A 112 8.00 -4.31 -11.59
CA VAL A 112 7.90 -4.22 -10.13
C VAL A 112 8.14 -5.58 -9.48
N GLN A 113 9.07 -5.62 -8.52
CA GLN A 113 9.45 -6.79 -7.75
C GLN A 113 9.17 -6.55 -6.28
N SER A 114 8.30 -7.38 -5.72
CA SER A 114 7.99 -7.35 -4.28
C SER A 114 9.22 -7.69 -3.44
N ALA A 115 9.46 -6.90 -2.41
CA ALA A 115 10.58 -7.05 -1.48
C ALA A 115 10.16 -6.56 -0.08
N ALA A 116 10.88 -6.99 0.96
CA ALA A 116 10.74 -6.38 2.27
C ALA A 116 11.31 -4.95 2.24
N PHE A 117 10.65 -4.02 2.91
CA PHE A 117 10.97 -2.58 2.91
C PHE A 117 12.45 -2.29 3.20
N ASP A 118 13.00 -2.87 4.27
CA ASP A 118 14.39 -2.71 4.70
C ASP A 118 15.43 -3.27 3.72
N GLY A 119 15.01 -4.15 2.82
CA GLY A 119 15.85 -4.78 1.81
C GLY A 119 15.97 -4.01 0.49
N ILE A 120 15.15 -2.97 0.24
CA ILE A 120 15.10 -2.31 -1.06
C ILE A 120 16.31 -1.41 -1.27
N ILE A 121 16.53 -0.42 -0.40
CA ILE A 121 17.66 0.55 -0.52
C ILE A 121 19.01 -0.17 -0.66
N PRO A 122 19.34 -1.18 0.18
CA PRO A 122 20.61 -1.92 0.04
C PRO A 122 20.77 -2.68 -1.29
N ALA A 123 19.68 -2.93 -2.01
CA ALA A 123 19.69 -3.68 -3.28
C ALA A 123 19.66 -2.79 -4.53
N ILE A 124 19.56 -1.47 -4.36
CA ILE A 124 19.60 -0.49 -5.45
C ILE A 124 20.97 -0.55 -6.18
N GLY A 125 20.94 -0.48 -7.49
CA GLY A 125 22.12 -0.59 -8.35
C GLY A 125 22.69 -2.00 -8.50
N SER A 126 22.18 -2.99 -7.74
CA SER A 126 22.62 -4.38 -7.85
C SER A 126 21.52 -5.35 -8.29
N LYS A 127 20.31 -5.16 -7.80
CA LYS A 127 19.13 -5.95 -8.13
C LYS A 127 18.03 -5.10 -8.77
N TYR A 128 17.87 -3.87 -8.30
CA TYR A 128 16.87 -2.93 -8.78
C TYR A 128 17.57 -1.74 -9.41
N ASP A 129 17.02 -1.24 -10.52
CA ASP A 129 17.44 0.01 -11.14
C ASP A 129 16.99 1.19 -10.26
N LEU A 130 15.79 1.09 -9.70
CA LEU A 130 15.25 2.04 -8.72
C LEU A 130 14.34 1.35 -7.70
N GLY A 131 13.98 2.09 -6.65
CA GLY A 131 13.00 1.68 -5.66
C GLY A 131 11.90 2.72 -5.47
N VAL A 132 10.67 2.24 -5.29
CA VAL A 132 9.50 3.07 -4.95
C VAL A 132 8.71 2.31 -3.89
N SER A 133 8.55 2.92 -2.72
CA SER A 133 7.84 2.31 -1.59
C SER A 133 7.54 3.37 -0.52
N ALA A 134 6.90 4.46 -0.91
CA ALA A 134 6.59 5.60 -0.02
C ALA A 134 7.78 6.02 0.87
N PHE A 135 9.02 5.95 0.33
CA PHE A 135 10.22 6.27 1.09
C PHE A 135 10.25 7.74 1.47
N THR A 136 10.05 8.05 2.74
CA THR A 136 10.32 9.40 3.24
C THR A 136 11.76 9.77 3.00
N ILE A 137 12.00 10.95 2.43
CA ILE A 137 13.34 11.48 2.20
C ILE A 137 13.92 11.91 3.55
N THR A 138 15.07 11.33 3.91
CA THR A 138 15.81 11.65 5.14
C THR A 138 17.31 11.78 4.83
N ASP A 139 18.03 12.52 5.65
CA ASP A 139 19.50 12.67 5.53
C ASP A 139 20.22 11.32 5.52
N ASP A 140 19.77 10.37 6.36
CA ASP A 140 20.37 9.05 6.46
C ASP A 140 20.16 8.25 5.17
N ARG A 141 18.96 8.27 4.58
CA ARG A 141 18.68 7.60 3.29
C ARG A 141 19.41 8.27 2.14
N MET A 142 19.45 9.60 2.11
CA MET A 142 20.22 10.36 1.10
C MET A 142 21.73 10.13 1.19
N ALA A 143 22.26 9.69 2.32
CA ALA A 143 23.65 9.27 2.44
C ALA A 143 23.96 7.96 1.70
N GLU A 144 22.93 7.14 1.40
CA GLU A 144 23.07 5.83 0.74
C GLU A 144 22.64 5.85 -0.73
N VAL A 145 21.59 6.62 -1.07
CA VAL A 145 20.98 6.67 -2.41
C VAL A 145 20.65 8.11 -2.82
N ASN A 146 20.42 8.34 -4.11
CA ASN A 146 19.75 9.54 -4.58
C ASN A 146 18.25 9.39 -4.38
N MET A 147 17.58 10.47 -3.97
CA MET A 147 16.14 10.50 -3.75
C MET A 147 15.49 11.63 -4.54
N ILE A 148 14.46 11.33 -5.32
CA ILE A 148 13.72 12.27 -6.17
C ILE A 148 12.32 12.42 -5.61
N SER A 149 11.95 13.62 -5.14
CA SER A 149 10.64 13.85 -4.53
C SER A 149 9.49 13.78 -5.53
N TYR A 150 8.33 13.24 -5.07
CA TYR A 150 7.11 13.15 -5.90
C TYR A 150 5.83 13.44 -5.12
N ALA A 151 5.80 13.23 -3.81
CA ALA A 151 4.65 13.48 -2.94
C ALA A 151 5.12 13.91 -1.54
N VAL A 152 4.20 14.38 -0.69
CA VAL A 152 4.45 14.72 0.72
C VAL A 152 3.40 14.05 1.58
N ALA A 153 3.81 13.34 2.63
CA ALA A 153 2.91 12.81 3.64
C ALA A 153 3.52 12.95 5.03
N GLY A 154 2.67 12.98 6.05
CA GLY A 154 3.10 12.93 7.43
C GLY A 154 2.60 11.67 8.10
N SER A 155 3.05 11.43 9.33
CA SER A 155 2.69 10.28 10.14
C SER A 155 1.38 10.51 10.90
N GLN A 156 0.55 9.47 11.06
CA GLN A 156 -0.72 9.53 11.79
C GLN A 156 -0.99 8.25 12.57
N PHE A 157 -1.56 8.39 13.76
CA PHE A 157 -2.03 7.24 14.53
C PHE A 157 -3.38 6.74 14.05
N GLY A 158 -3.54 5.40 14.06
CA GLY A 158 -4.82 4.72 13.93
C GLY A 158 -5.11 3.91 15.18
N VAL A 159 -6.37 3.89 15.60
CA VAL A 159 -6.87 3.14 16.76
C VAL A 159 -8.10 2.31 16.39
N ALA A 160 -8.45 1.33 17.21
CA ALA A 160 -9.73 0.66 17.07
C ALA A 160 -10.90 1.65 17.23
N ALA A 161 -11.96 1.48 16.46
CA ALA A 161 -13.09 2.40 16.41
C ALA A 161 -13.68 2.68 17.81
N GLY A 162 -13.88 3.96 18.10
CA GLY A 162 -14.33 4.43 19.41
C GLY A 162 -13.24 4.46 20.47
N ASN A 163 -11.98 4.25 20.09
CA ASN A 163 -10.80 4.29 20.96
C ASN A 163 -11.03 3.59 22.32
N PRO A 164 -11.32 2.27 22.34
CA PRO A 164 -11.73 1.55 23.54
C PRO A 164 -10.65 1.46 24.62
N GLU A 165 -9.39 1.67 24.26
CA GLU A 165 -8.24 1.64 25.16
C GLU A 165 -7.85 3.04 25.67
N ASP A 166 -8.67 4.08 25.37
CA ASP A 166 -8.41 5.48 25.73
C ASP A 166 -6.98 5.94 25.34
N PHE A 167 -6.50 5.50 24.15
CA PHE A 167 -5.18 5.90 23.63
C PHE A 167 -5.12 7.42 23.45
N ASP A 168 -4.04 8.02 23.94
CA ASP A 168 -3.77 9.45 23.83
C ASP A 168 -2.47 9.67 23.06
N PRO A 169 -2.51 10.23 21.83
CA PRO A 169 -1.31 10.45 21.00
C PRO A 169 -0.33 11.46 21.63
N GLU A 170 -0.72 12.22 22.64
CA GLU A 170 0.18 13.11 23.37
C GLU A 170 0.88 12.41 24.58
N ASN A 171 0.45 11.20 24.94
CA ASN A 171 0.97 10.44 26.09
C ASN A 171 1.23 8.98 25.72
N LEU A 172 2.35 8.73 25.04
CA LEU A 172 2.67 7.41 24.48
C LEU A 172 3.27 6.42 25.50
N CYS A 173 3.82 6.89 26.63
CA CYS A 173 4.49 6.03 27.59
C CYS A 173 3.54 4.98 28.18
N GLY A 174 4.02 3.71 28.22
CA GLY A 174 3.24 2.57 28.70
C GLY A 174 2.16 2.05 27.75
N THR A 175 2.06 2.57 26.51
CA THR A 175 1.13 2.08 25.49
C THR A 175 1.75 0.98 24.65
N THR A 176 0.90 0.19 23.96
CA THR A 176 1.31 -0.85 23.00
C THR A 176 1.02 -0.38 21.58
N ILE A 177 2.07 -0.05 20.83
CA ILE A 177 1.95 0.53 19.49
C ILE A 177 2.60 -0.40 18.45
N GLY A 178 1.89 -0.63 17.33
CA GLY A 178 2.40 -1.38 16.19
C GLY A 178 2.94 -0.47 15.09
N VAL A 179 4.08 -0.86 14.51
CA VAL A 179 4.71 -0.18 13.36
C VAL A 179 5.27 -1.18 12.38
N GLN A 180 5.47 -0.76 11.16
CA GLN A 180 6.32 -1.49 10.22
C GLN A 180 7.80 -1.20 10.51
N THR A 181 8.61 -2.24 10.47
CA THR A 181 10.06 -2.18 10.75
C THR A 181 10.79 -1.26 9.77
N SER A 182 11.77 -0.49 10.27
CA SER A 182 12.67 0.37 9.48
C SER A 182 11.98 1.56 8.78
N THR A 183 10.75 1.89 9.18
CA THR A 183 10.08 3.13 8.80
C THR A 183 10.53 4.29 9.69
N ILE A 184 10.24 5.53 9.28
CA ILE A 184 10.49 6.69 10.15
C ILE A 184 9.65 6.61 11.42
N GLN A 185 8.43 6.06 11.36
CA GLN A 185 7.57 5.85 12.52
C GLN A 185 8.19 4.88 13.55
N ASP A 186 8.91 3.85 13.08
CA ASP A 186 9.67 2.95 13.96
C ASP A 186 10.81 3.69 14.65
N GLU A 187 11.52 4.57 13.95
CA GLU A 187 12.61 5.38 14.49
C GLU A 187 12.08 6.41 15.51
N GLU A 188 11.01 7.13 15.17
CA GLU A 188 10.35 8.10 16.05
C GLU A 188 9.86 7.47 17.35
N LEU A 189 9.15 6.33 17.27
CA LEU A 189 8.66 5.64 18.45
C LEU A 189 9.78 4.95 19.26
N THR A 190 10.88 4.59 18.60
CA THR A 190 12.08 4.13 19.30
C THR A 190 12.68 5.25 20.14
N ALA A 191 12.80 6.45 19.59
CA ALA A 191 13.28 7.63 20.32
C ALA A 191 12.32 8.02 21.46
N ALA A 192 11.00 8.01 21.20
CA ALA A 192 9.99 8.27 22.23
C ALA A 192 10.03 7.25 23.37
N THR A 193 10.29 5.97 23.05
CA THR A 193 10.47 4.90 24.07
C THR A 193 11.65 5.20 24.99
N GLU A 194 12.79 5.62 24.40
CA GLU A 194 13.98 6.02 25.19
C GLU A 194 13.71 7.24 26.07
N ASP A 195 12.90 8.19 25.60
CA ASP A 195 12.53 9.38 26.37
C ASP A 195 11.63 9.02 27.56
N CYS A 196 10.64 8.12 27.39
CA CYS A 196 9.86 7.57 28.51
C CYS A 196 10.76 6.97 29.59
N GLU A 197 11.76 6.15 29.21
CA GLU A 197 12.70 5.54 30.14
C GLU A 197 13.57 6.58 30.88
N LYS A 198 14.04 7.62 30.18
CA LYS A 198 14.82 8.73 30.76
C LYS A 198 14.02 9.52 31.81
N ASP A 199 12.72 9.68 31.56
CA ASP A 199 11.81 10.40 32.48
C ASP A 199 11.33 9.51 33.62
N GLY A 200 11.64 8.22 33.60
CA GLY A 200 11.28 7.23 34.63
C GLY A 200 9.84 6.75 34.49
N GLU A 201 9.26 6.88 33.33
CA GLU A 201 7.95 6.37 32.96
C GLU A 201 8.05 4.95 32.36
N GLU A 202 6.91 4.28 32.18
CA GLU A 202 6.86 2.97 31.54
C GLU A 202 7.15 3.12 30.04
N PRO A 203 8.11 2.33 29.48
CA PRO A 203 8.42 2.43 28.06
C PRO A 203 7.24 2.05 27.17
N ILE A 204 7.22 2.54 25.92
CA ILE A 204 6.28 2.08 24.91
C ILE A 204 6.57 0.61 24.60
N GLU A 205 5.54 -0.24 24.61
CA GLU A 205 5.62 -1.59 24.08
C GLU A 205 5.52 -1.50 22.54
N LEU A 206 6.67 -1.30 21.88
CA LEU A 206 6.76 -1.15 20.44
C LEU A 206 6.78 -2.51 19.75
N VAL A 207 5.70 -2.85 19.03
CA VAL A 207 5.54 -4.12 18.32
C VAL A 207 5.82 -3.92 16.84
N ARG A 208 6.92 -4.49 16.38
CA ARG A 208 7.41 -4.37 14.99
C ARG A 208 6.93 -5.51 14.12
N TYR A 209 6.43 -5.18 12.93
CA TYR A 209 6.01 -6.14 11.91
C TYR A 209 6.79 -5.90 10.62
N GLU A 210 6.94 -6.92 9.80
CA GLU A 210 7.58 -6.80 8.47
C GLU A 210 6.65 -6.08 7.47
N SER A 211 5.32 -6.13 7.67
CA SER A 211 4.35 -5.47 6.79
C SER A 211 3.36 -4.60 7.58
N GLN A 212 2.95 -3.49 6.99
CA GLN A 212 1.91 -2.62 7.55
C GLN A 212 0.54 -3.30 7.57
N ALA A 213 0.25 -4.19 6.63
CA ALA A 213 -0.98 -4.98 6.61
C ALA A 213 -1.12 -5.86 7.88
N ASP A 214 0.01 -6.41 8.38
CA ASP A 214 0.03 -7.16 9.63
C ASP A 214 -0.21 -6.24 10.84
N VAL A 215 0.32 -5.02 10.83
CA VAL A 215 0.05 -4.02 11.89
C VAL A 215 -1.44 -3.74 11.97
N THR A 216 -2.09 -3.39 10.84
CA THR A 216 -3.52 -3.12 10.77
C THR A 216 -4.35 -4.33 11.24
N THR A 217 -4.00 -5.54 10.79
CA THR A 217 -4.68 -6.77 11.20
C THR A 217 -4.59 -7.02 12.71
N ASN A 218 -3.44 -6.74 13.32
CA ASN A 218 -3.24 -6.93 14.75
C ASN A 218 -3.90 -5.83 15.59
N LEU A 219 -4.04 -4.60 15.06
CA LEU A 219 -4.83 -3.54 15.66
C LEU A 219 -6.32 -3.93 15.71
N VAL A 220 -6.91 -4.33 14.57
CA VAL A 220 -8.29 -4.82 14.50
C VAL A 220 -8.50 -6.04 15.40
N GLY A 221 -7.49 -6.90 15.50
CA GLY A 221 -7.50 -8.07 16.40
C GLY A 221 -7.36 -7.75 17.89
N GLY A 222 -7.25 -6.47 18.28
CA GLY A 222 -7.16 -6.01 19.68
C GLY A 222 -5.84 -6.38 20.38
N LYS A 223 -4.76 -6.56 19.63
CA LYS A 223 -3.42 -6.81 20.19
C LYS A 223 -2.60 -5.54 20.37
N LEU A 224 -2.99 -4.47 19.72
CA LEU A 224 -2.34 -3.16 19.74
C LEU A 224 -3.36 -2.12 20.22
N GLN A 225 -2.91 -1.12 20.96
CA GLN A 225 -3.73 0.03 21.31
C GLN A 225 -3.79 1.02 20.13
N ALA A 226 -2.67 1.16 19.41
CA ALA A 226 -2.59 1.99 18.22
C ALA A 226 -1.67 1.38 17.16
N MET A 227 -1.82 1.83 15.92
CA MET A 227 -0.82 1.71 14.87
C MET A 227 -0.29 3.10 14.53
N TYR A 228 0.93 3.18 13.97
CA TYR A 228 1.51 4.42 13.51
C TYR A 228 2.10 4.22 12.13
N ALA A 229 1.64 4.99 11.15
CA ALA A 229 2.01 4.89 9.75
C ALA A 229 1.80 6.22 9.06
N ASP A 230 2.17 6.32 7.79
CA ASP A 230 1.88 7.49 6.97
C ASP A 230 0.37 7.76 6.88
N SER A 231 0.00 9.03 6.81
CA SER A 231 -1.40 9.45 6.85
C SER A 231 -2.27 8.86 5.74
N PRO A 232 -1.82 8.71 4.46
CA PRO A 232 -2.62 8.05 3.44
C PRO A 232 -2.86 6.57 3.75
N ILE A 233 -1.90 5.90 4.35
CA ILE A 233 -1.97 4.49 4.73
C ILE A 233 -2.97 4.28 5.88
N THR A 234 -2.91 5.17 6.88
CA THR A 234 -3.85 5.13 8.01
C THR A 234 -5.28 5.45 7.55
N ALA A 235 -5.45 6.43 6.65
CA ALA A 235 -6.75 6.77 6.07
C ALA A 235 -7.33 5.59 5.27
N TYR A 236 -6.51 4.93 4.44
CA TYR A 236 -6.93 3.75 3.69
C TYR A 236 -7.31 2.57 4.61
N ALA A 237 -6.57 2.36 5.70
CA ALA A 237 -6.93 1.34 6.69
C ALA A 237 -8.33 1.57 7.30
N VAL A 238 -8.74 2.83 7.53
CA VAL A 238 -10.10 3.17 7.97
C VAL A 238 -11.15 2.72 6.95
N GLU A 239 -10.92 2.98 5.66
CA GLU A 239 -11.83 2.58 4.59
C GLU A 239 -11.91 1.05 4.44
N GLN A 240 -10.77 0.39 4.37
CA GLN A 240 -10.69 -1.06 4.14
C GLN A 240 -11.23 -1.89 5.30
N THR A 241 -11.13 -1.39 6.51
CA THR A 241 -11.68 -2.07 7.70
C THR A 241 -13.16 -1.76 7.92
N SER A 242 -13.82 -1.04 6.98
CA SER A 242 -15.23 -0.65 7.10
C SER A 242 -15.53 0.09 8.42
N GLY A 243 -14.57 0.87 8.91
CA GLY A 243 -14.67 1.67 10.12
C GLY A 243 -14.40 0.89 11.42
N GLU A 244 -13.70 -0.25 11.37
CA GLU A 244 -13.16 -0.90 12.57
C GLU A 244 -11.90 -0.21 13.09
N VAL A 245 -11.26 0.62 12.25
CA VAL A 245 -10.16 1.52 12.59
C VAL A 245 -10.64 2.95 12.42
N GLU A 246 -10.15 3.87 13.23
CA GLU A 246 -10.31 5.31 13.07
C GLU A 246 -8.97 6.02 13.28
N THR A 247 -8.77 7.16 12.63
CA THR A 247 -7.59 8.01 12.86
C THR A 247 -7.74 8.80 14.15
N ILE A 248 -6.63 9.05 14.84
CA ILE A 248 -6.58 9.86 16.05
C ILE A 248 -5.36 10.79 16.03
N GLY A 249 -5.51 11.96 16.61
CA GLY A 249 -4.46 13.00 16.60
C GLY A 249 -4.36 13.76 15.27
N GLU A 250 -3.40 14.64 15.19
CA GLU A 250 -3.07 15.39 13.98
C GLU A 250 -2.07 14.59 13.11
N ILE A 251 -1.90 15.00 11.86
CA ILE A 251 -0.81 14.50 11.01
C ILE A 251 0.46 15.22 11.43
N ASN A 252 1.50 14.46 11.73
CA ASN A 252 2.78 14.98 12.22
C ASN A 252 3.87 14.83 11.16
N ASP A 253 4.89 15.68 11.26
CA ASP A 253 6.18 15.57 10.58
C ASP A 253 6.07 15.25 9.08
N ALA A 254 5.25 16.05 8.37
CA ALA A 254 5.07 15.90 6.93
C ALA A 254 6.39 16.13 6.19
N ALA A 255 6.81 15.14 5.42
CA ALA A 255 8.05 15.11 4.67
C ALA A 255 7.84 14.52 3.26
N PRO A 256 8.71 14.85 2.29
CA PRO A 256 8.56 14.33 0.94
C PRO A 256 8.85 12.83 0.85
N TYR A 257 8.10 12.13 -0.01
CA TYR A 257 8.44 10.78 -0.50
C TYR A 257 9.41 10.88 -1.68
N GLY A 258 10.32 9.92 -1.79
CA GLY A 258 11.31 9.87 -2.85
C GLY A 258 11.40 8.54 -3.57
N ILE A 259 11.56 8.61 -4.91
CA ILE A 259 12.07 7.52 -5.71
C ILE A 259 13.56 7.37 -5.40
N VAL A 260 14.02 6.17 -5.09
CA VAL A 260 15.42 5.92 -4.76
C VAL A 260 16.17 5.35 -5.96
N VAL A 261 17.37 5.91 -6.24
CA VAL A 261 18.25 5.54 -7.35
C VAL A 261 19.69 5.45 -6.82
N ALA A 262 20.54 4.60 -7.43
CA ALA A 262 21.94 4.48 -7.00
C ALA A 262 22.67 5.82 -7.08
N GLN A 263 23.47 6.17 -6.07
CA GLN A 263 24.19 7.46 -6.00
C GLN A 263 25.13 7.73 -7.16
N ASP A 264 25.72 6.68 -7.73
CA ASP A 264 26.66 6.76 -8.83
C ASP A 264 25.98 6.72 -10.22
N ASP A 265 24.69 6.40 -10.31
CA ASP A 265 23.91 6.41 -11.56
C ASP A 265 23.25 7.77 -11.81
N LYS A 266 24.06 8.73 -12.25
CA LYS A 266 23.60 10.09 -12.52
C LYS A 266 22.68 10.20 -13.73
N GLU A 267 22.95 9.42 -14.77
CA GLU A 267 22.19 9.44 -16.02
C GLU A 267 20.75 8.96 -15.74
N LEU A 268 20.57 7.85 -15.01
CA LEU A 268 19.26 7.37 -14.61
C LEU A 268 18.56 8.36 -13.64
N THR A 269 19.30 8.91 -12.67
CA THR A 269 18.75 9.90 -11.72
C THR A 269 18.18 11.11 -12.45
N GLU A 270 18.94 11.71 -13.38
CA GLU A 270 18.50 12.87 -14.16
C GLU A 270 17.32 12.53 -15.08
N ALA A 271 17.30 11.35 -15.69
CA ALA A 271 16.21 10.89 -16.55
C ALA A 271 14.91 10.68 -15.75
N VAL A 272 14.99 10.03 -14.58
CA VAL A 272 13.84 9.80 -13.70
C VAL A 272 13.30 11.12 -13.16
N GLN A 273 14.17 12.04 -12.70
CA GLN A 273 13.76 13.36 -12.23
C GLN A 273 13.02 14.13 -13.32
N ALA A 274 13.53 14.13 -14.54
CA ALA A 274 12.88 14.82 -15.66
C ALA A 274 11.52 14.16 -16.02
N ALA A 275 11.41 12.84 -15.92
CA ALA A 275 10.15 12.14 -16.15
C ALA A 275 9.10 12.46 -15.08
N VAL A 276 9.48 12.47 -13.79
CA VAL A 276 8.59 12.86 -12.69
C VAL A 276 8.14 14.31 -12.87
N GLN A 277 9.07 15.25 -13.16
CA GLN A 277 8.72 16.66 -13.39
C GLN A 277 7.73 16.82 -14.54
N LYS A 278 7.93 16.09 -15.64
CA LYS A 278 6.99 16.11 -16.76
C LYS A 278 5.58 15.66 -16.35
N LEU A 279 5.47 14.59 -15.56
CA LEU A 279 4.18 14.09 -15.06
C LEU A 279 3.50 15.09 -14.13
N ILE A 280 4.28 15.83 -13.33
CA ILE A 280 3.78 16.95 -12.49
C ILE A 280 3.26 18.08 -13.40
N ASP A 281 4.08 18.55 -14.33
CA ASP A 281 3.75 19.68 -15.21
C ASP A 281 2.50 19.43 -16.07
N GLU A 282 2.24 18.16 -16.45
CA GLU A 282 1.09 17.74 -17.23
C GLU A 282 -0.14 17.43 -16.36
N GLY A 283 -0.02 17.43 -15.03
CA GLY A 283 -1.09 17.08 -14.09
C GLY A 283 -1.38 15.57 -14.02
N THR A 284 -0.58 14.75 -14.71
CA THR A 284 -0.78 13.28 -14.74
C THR A 284 -0.53 12.67 -13.36
N LEU A 285 0.45 13.20 -12.63
CA LEU A 285 0.75 12.69 -11.30
C LEU A 285 -0.40 12.98 -10.32
N GLU A 286 -1.02 14.16 -10.39
CA GLU A 286 -2.21 14.52 -9.62
C GLU A 286 -3.41 13.60 -9.96
N GLU A 287 -3.62 13.29 -11.26
CA GLU A 287 -4.67 12.36 -11.69
C GLU A 287 -4.45 10.94 -11.13
N ILE A 288 -3.20 10.45 -11.11
CA ILE A 288 -2.85 9.15 -10.52
C ILE A 288 -3.21 9.13 -9.04
N PHE A 289 -2.73 10.11 -8.28
CA PHE A 289 -2.96 10.18 -6.84
C PHE A 289 -4.44 10.42 -6.49
N ALA A 290 -5.16 11.20 -7.29
CA ALA A 290 -6.60 11.41 -7.15
C ALA A 290 -7.39 10.10 -7.31
N GLY A 291 -6.96 9.19 -8.19
CA GLY A 291 -7.52 7.85 -8.32
C GLY A 291 -7.47 7.03 -7.03
N TRP A 292 -6.55 7.37 -6.15
CA TRP A 292 -6.33 6.73 -4.84
C TRP A 292 -6.78 7.60 -3.65
N GLY A 293 -7.49 8.71 -3.92
CA GLY A 293 -7.96 9.64 -2.88
C GLY A 293 -6.84 10.40 -2.16
N SER A 294 -5.73 10.66 -2.86
CA SER A 294 -4.51 11.27 -2.31
C SER A 294 -3.99 12.44 -3.17
N GLU A 295 -4.86 13.16 -3.87
CA GLU A 295 -4.50 14.24 -4.80
C GLU A 295 -3.72 15.39 -4.13
N ASP A 296 -4.01 15.67 -2.87
CA ASP A 296 -3.44 16.81 -2.13
C ASP A 296 -1.97 16.60 -1.71
N VAL A 297 -1.40 15.39 -1.93
CA VAL A 297 -0.04 15.08 -1.47
C VAL A 297 1.04 15.27 -2.55
N VAL A 298 0.69 15.50 -3.82
CA VAL A 298 1.66 15.65 -4.91
C VAL A 298 2.47 16.94 -4.74
N VAL A 299 3.79 16.87 -4.98
CA VAL A 299 4.69 18.04 -4.92
C VAL A 299 4.55 18.90 -6.18
N ASP A 300 4.89 20.20 -6.07
CA ASP A 300 4.92 21.11 -7.22
C ASP A 300 6.17 20.92 -8.11
N GLU A 301 7.25 20.37 -7.56
CA GLU A 301 8.56 20.20 -8.23
C GLU A 301 9.22 18.89 -7.78
N ALA A 302 9.77 18.14 -8.75
CA ALA A 302 10.59 16.97 -8.49
C ALA A 302 12.02 17.40 -8.09
N GLU A 303 12.29 17.49 -6.81
CA GLU A 303 13.60 17.86 -6.28
C GLU A 303 14.49 16.64 -6.08
N LEU A 304 15.77 16.79 -6.45
CA LEU A 304 16.79 15.78 -6.17
C LEU A 304 17.42 16.07 -4.80
N ASN A 305 17.34 15.09 -3.90
CA ASN A 305 17.90 15.17 -2.55
C ASN A 305 17.52 16.50 -1.86
N PRO A 306 16.20 16.82 -1.73
CA PRO A 306 15.77 18.05 -1.09
C PRO A 306 16.29 18.08 0.36
N ALA A 307 16.65 19.28 0.84
CA ALA A 307 17.01 19.46 2.24
C ALA A 307 15.77 19.28 3.14
N GLU A 308 15.96 18.69 4.32
CA GLU A 308 14.92 18.61 5.35
C GLU A 308 14.41 20.00 5.80
#